data_2191c225875dee314310ebcbb560040e
#
_entry.id   2191c225875dee314310ebcbb560040e
#
_cell.length_a   1.000
_cell.length_b   1.000
_cell.length_c   1.000
_cell.angle_alpha   90.00
_cell.angle_beta   90.00
_cell.angle_gamma   90.00
#
_symmetry.space_group_name_H-M   'P 1'
#
loop_
_entity.id
_entity.type
_entity.pdbx_description
1 polymer ?
#
loop_
_entity_poly.entity_id
_entity_poly.type
_entity_poly.pdbx_seq_one_letter_code
_entity_poly.pdbx_strand_id
1 'polypeptide(L)'
;LLVLAGAGSGKTRVLVHRIAYLIEEKQVNPWNILAITFTNKAAGEMRDRVNQQVHFGADSVWVSTFHSTCVRILRRHIEFLGYETNFTIYDTDDQKTVMKQVYKIMDVDSKLYKERDVMAHISNAKDELITPEEYLKNAQGDIHEQTVAKIYQEYQRCLKKNNALDFDDLIMKTVQLFRTQPMVLDFYQERFRYIMIDEYQDTNKAQFELVHLLAGKYKNLCVVGDDDQSIYRFRGADIGNILNFEDSFSGAKVVKLEQNYRSTQNILDAANLVIRNNRGRKDKTLWTSNGKGPLIHFQRLDQAYEEAEFIIRDILSKGYPYQECVVLYRTNAQSRLLEEQCIQFNIPYRLVGGVNFYQRKEIKDILAYMKTISNGRDDLAVGRIINVPKRGIGATSIAKLTTFAAANNNSLYDAMHKAGEISGLGKAADKISRFIELIEDFRGRMKQKEYSLRQLIEDIVEESGYRAELENEGEEEAESRMENIGELINKATSYWNDTKNPTLEEFLEEVSLVADIDQLDQRENRVTLMTLHSAKGLEFENVYLSGMEEGLFPSYMAVMSGDL
;
A
#
# COMPACT_ATOMS: atom_id res chain seq x y z
N LEU A 1 -0.82 -18.12 20.57
CA LEU A 1 -0.45 -19.22 19.70
C LEU A 1 0.39 -18.69 18.55
N LEU A 2 1.58 -19.25 18.36
CA LEU A 2 2.41 -19.04 17.16
C LEU A 2 2.36 -20.31 16.29
N VAL A 3 2.02 -20.15 15.02
CA VAL A 3 2.11 -21.19 14.01
C VAL A 3 3.29 -20.86 13.09
N LEU A 4 4.39 -21.58 13.27
CA LEU A 4 5.54 -21.53 12.39
C LEU A 4 5.28 -22.42 11.18
N ALA A 5 5.02 -21.82 10.05
CA ALA A 5 4.51 -22.50 8.89
C ALA A 5 5.37 -22.18 7.66
N GLY A 6 6.11 -23.17 7.19
CA GLY A 6 6.99 -23.02 6.03
C GLY A 6 6.24 -22.62 4.75
N ALA A 7 6.99 -22.33 3.69
CA ALA A 7 6.43 -22.02 2.38
C ALA A 7 5.51 -23.16 1.91
N GLY A 8 4.35 -22.84 1.34
CA GLY A 8 3.41 -23.82 0.79
C GLY A 8 2.81 -24.81 1.80
N SER A 9 2.91 -24.54 3.12
CA SER A 9 2.37 -25.40 4.18
C SER A 9 0.91 -25.09 4.55
N GLY A 10 0.28 -24.12 3.89
CA GLY A 10 -1.11 -23.76 4.11
C GLY A 10 -1.35 -22.74 5.22
N LYS A 11 -0.44 -21.78 5.42
CA LYS A 11 -0.55 -20.69 6.43
C LYS A 11 -1.95 -20.08 6.50
N THR A 12 -2.42 -19.48 5.44
CA THR A 12 -3.73 -18.83 5.37
C THR A 12 -4.88 -19.83 5.59
N ARG A 13 -4.73 -21.08 5.10
CA ARG A 13 -5.72 -22.14 5.30
C ARG A 13 -5.94 -22.45 6.78
N VAL A 14 -4.88 -22.49 7.57
CA VAL A 14 -4.97 -22.72 9.03
C VAL A 14 -5.76 -21.60 9.71
N LEU A 15 -5.54 -20.32 9.33
CA LEU A 15 -6.30 -19.19 9.88
C LEU A 15 -7.78 -19.28 9.51
N VAL A 16 -8.09 -19.58 8.26
CA VAL A 16 -9.49 -19.74 7.79
C VAL A 16 -10.21 -20.85 8.56
N HIS A 17 -9.58 -22.03 8.69
CA HIS A 17 -10.17 -23.15 9.45
C HIS A 17 -10.29 -22.81 10.95
N ARG A 18 -9.36 -22.04 11.52
CA ARG A 18 -9.46 -21.60 12.91
C ARG A 18 -10.62 -20.63 13.10
N ILE A 19 -10.86 -19.71 12.16
CA ILE A 19 -12.03 -18.81 12.19
C ILE A 19 -13.31 -19.63 12.14
N ALA A 20 -13.42 -20.54 11.18
CA ALA A 20 -14.58 -21.43 11.06
C ALA A 20 -14.82 -22.25 12.33
N TYR A 21 -13.77 -22.86 12.90
CA TYR A 21 -13.87 -23.61 14.15
C TYR A 21 -14.36 -22.76 15.35
N LEU A 22 -13.86 -21.52 15.45
CA LEU A 22 -14.31 -20.61 16.51
C LEU A 22 -15.80 -20.26 16.38
N ILE A 23 -16.28 -20.04 15.16
CA ILE A 23 -17.69 -19.68 14.91
C ILE A 23 -18.59 -20.91 15.05
N GLU A 24 -18.32 -22.00 14.34
CA GLU A 24 -19.21 -23.16 14.23
C GLU A 24 -19.18 -24.03 15.50
N GLU A 25 -17.98 -24.33 16.01
CA GLU A 25 -17.83 -25.27 17.14
C GLU A 25 -17.77 -24.56 18.51
N LYS A 26 -17.17 -23.37 18.57
CA LYS A 26 -17.04 -22.62 19.83
C LYS A 26 -18.11 -21.55 20.02
N GLN A 27 -18.99 -21.38 19.04
CA GLN A 27 -20.10 -20.41 19.07
C GLN A 27 -19.61 -18.98 19.36
N VAL A 28 -18.40 -18.64 18.90
CA VAL A 28 -17.88 -17.29 19.00
C VAL A 28 -18.63 -16.40 18.02
N ASN A 29 -19.09 -15.25 18.51
CA ASN A 29 -19.74 -14.28 17.63
C ASN A 29 -18.72 -13.80 16.56
N PRO A 30 -19.02 -13.93 15.26
CA PRO A 30 -18.13 -13.49 14.17
C PRO A 30 -17.65 -12.05 14.30
N TRP A 31 -18.48 -11.18 14.86
CA TRP A 31 -18.13 -9.78 15.17
C TRP A 31 -16.93 -9.63 16.13
N ASN A 32 -16.65 -10.65 16.95
CA ASN A 32 -15.54 -10.63 17.89
C ASN A 32 -14.20 -11.12 17.29
N ILE A 33 -14.15 -11.37 15.99
CA ILE A 33 -12.95 -11.89 15.31
C ILE A 33 -12.34 -10.83 14.41
N LEU A 34 -11.05 -10.56 14.60
CA LEU A 34 -10.20 -9.75 13.73
C LEU A 34 -9.16 -10.65 13.07
N ALA A 35 -9.08 -10.60 11.75
CA ALA A 35 -8.03 -11.26 10.97
C ALA A 35 -7.30 -10.25 10.09
N ILE A 36 -5.99 -10.16 10.25
CA ILE A 36 -5.15 -9.19 9.56
C ILE A 36 -4.16 -9.91 8.64
N THR A 37 -4.00 -9.38 7.43
CA THR A 37 -2.97 -9.77 6.46
C THR A 37 -2.28 -8.54 5.87
N PHE A 38 -1.33 -8.71 4.94
CA PHE A 38 -0.51 -7.60 4.43
C PHE A 38 -1.05 -6.95 3.16
N THR A 39 -1.77 -7.68 2.29
CA THR A 39 -2.29 -7.16 1.02
C THR A 39 -3.80 -7.24 0.96
N ASN A 40 -4.43 -6.34 0.20
CA ASN A 40 -5.87 -6.34 0.02
C ASN A 40 -6.34 -7.58 -0.73
N LYS A 41 -5.54 -8.10 -1.68
CA LYS A 41 -5.80 -9.36 -2.37
C LYS A 41 -5.87 -10.52 -1.37
N ALA A 42 -4.87 -10.66 -0.49
CA ALA A 42 -4.87 -11.72 0.53
C ALA A 42 -6.05 -11.58 1.52
N ALA A 43 -6.44 -10.35 1.87
CA ALA A 43 -7.62 -10.09 2.70
C ALA A 43 -8.92 -10.49 1.99
N GLY A 44 -9.05 -10.17 0.70
CA GLY A 44 -10.17 -10.61 -0.15
C GLY A 44 -10.27 -12.13 -0.22
N GLU A 45 -9.18 -12.80 -0.60
CA GLU A 45 -9.14 -14.26 -0.67
C GLU A 45 -9.45 -14.93 0.67
N MET A 46 -8.93 -14.38 1.78
CA MET A 46 -9.22 -14.91 3.11
C MET A 46 -10.71 -14.76 3.43
N ARG A 47 -11.31 -13.63 3.11
CA ARG A 47 -12.75 -13.37 3.30
C ARG A 47 -13.60 -14.35 2.51
N ASP A 48 -13.29 -14.54 1.23
CA ASP A 48 -14.01 -15.49 0.35
C ASP A 48 -13.95 -16.91 0.89
N ARG A 49 -12.76 -17.34 1.34
CA ARG A 49 -12.58 -18.68 1.95
C ARG A 49 -13.33 -18.83 3.27
N VAL A 50 -13.39 -17.78 4.10
CA VAL A 50 -14.20 -17.78 5.34
C VAL A 50 -15.69 -17.88 4.99
N ASN A 51 -16.18 -17.10 4.02
CA ASN A 51 -17.57 -17.16 3.56
C ASN A 51 -17.97 -18.54 3.01
N GLN A 52 -17.04 -19.27 2.39
CA GLN A 52 -17.29 -20.63 1.90
C GLN A 52 -17.37 -21.67 3.02
N GLN A 53 -16.76 -21.43 4.18
CA GLN A 53 -16.65 -22.41 5.26
C GLN A 53 -17.59 -22.14 6.44
N VAL A 54 -18.06 -20.91 6.60
CA VAL A 54 -18.94 -20.48 7.68
C VAL A 54 -20.35 -20.32 7.15
N HIS A 55 -21.30 -21.01 7.78
CA HIS A 55 -22.70 -21.02 7.32
C HIS A 55 -23.45 -19.73 7.60
N PHE A 56 -23.09 -19.02 8.68
CA PHE A 56 -23.83 -17.83 9.10
C PHE A 56 -22.91 -16.77 9.74
N GLY A 57 -23.08 -15.51 9.31
CA GLY A 57 -22.42 -14.36 9.93
C GLY A 57 -20.96 -14.15 9.52
N ALA A 58 -20.43 -14.86 8.52
CA ALA A 58 -19.06 -14.71 8.01
C ALA A 58 -18.73 -13.25 7.64
N ASP A 59 -19.66 -12.50 7.07
CA ASP A 59 -19.51 -11.09 6.70
C ASP A 59 -19.23 -10.17 7.90
N SER A 60 -19.52 -10.62 9.13
CA SER A 60 -19.27 -9.87 10.35
C SER A 60 -17.86 -10.04 10.88
N VAL A 61 -17.08 -11.00 10.36
CA VAL A 61 -15.67 -11.15 10.67
C VAL A 61 -14.91 -9.98 10.05
N TRP A 62 -14.07 -9.31 10.86
CA TRP A 62 -13.26 -8.21 10.35
C TRP A 62 -11.98 -8.77 9.72
N VAL A 63 -12.01 -8.96 8.40
CA VAL A 63 -10.83 -9.36 7.61
C VAL A 63 -10.33 -8.18 6.82
N SER A 64 -9.08 -7.74 7.07
CA SER A 64 -8.49 -6.56 6.39
C SER A 64 -6.97 -6.53 6.51
N THR A 65 -6.33 -5.51 5.92
CA THR A 65 -4.90 -5.22 6.14
C THR A 65 -4.70 -4.40 7.42
N PHE A 66 -3.44 -4.27 7.89
CA PHE A 66 -3.10 -3.37 9.00
C PHE A 66 -3.56 -1.94 8.72
N HIS A 67 -3.23 -1.40 7.55
CA HIS A 67 -3.57 -0.03 7.17
C HIS A 67 -5.09 0.17 7.09
N SER A 68 -5.83 -0.72 6.43
CA SER A 68 -7.30 -0.63 6.35
C SER A 68 -7.96 -0.71 7.72
N THR A 69 -7.43 -1.55 8.63
CA THR A 69 -7.90 -1.59 10.02
C THR A 69 -7.69 -0.26 10.71
N CYS A 70 -6.49 0.33 10.60
CA CYS A 70 -6.15 1.61 11.20
C CYS A 70 -7.02 2.75 10.63
N VAL A 71 -7.20 2.82 9.31
CA VAL A 71 -8.03 3.86 8.70
C VAL A 71 -9.46 3.81 9.22
N ARG A 72 -10.09 2.63 9.28
CA ARG A 72 -11.45 2.48 9.83
C ARG A 72 -11.57 2.90 11.30
N ILE A 73 -10.51 2.68 12.10
CA ILE A 73 -10.46 3.12 13.50
C ILE A 73 -10.30 4.65 13.53
N LEU A 74 -9.38 5.20 12.77
CA LEU A 74 -9.10 6.63 12.72
C LEU A 74 -10.29 7.43 12.17
N ARG A 75 -10.99 6.96 11.13
CA ARG A 75 -12.22 7.60 10.60
C ARG A 75 -13.30 7.81 11.66
N ARG A 76 -13.28 7.03 12.74
CA ARG A 76 -14.26 7.13 13.83
C ARG A 76 -13.80 7.95 15.02
N HIS A 77 -12.49 8.05 15.23
CA HIS A 77 -11.95 8.54 16.49
C HIS A 77 -10.78 9.52 16.38
N ILE A 78 -10.33 9.86 15.17
CA ILE A 78 -9.14 10.70 14.98
C ILE A 78 -9.31 12.14 15.51
N GLU A 79 -10.53 12.58 15.71
CA GLU A 79 -10.84 13.90 16.30
C GLU A 79 -10.17 14.08 17.67
N PHE A 80 -10.00 12.99 18.44
CA PHE A 80 -9.22 13.01 19.69
C PHE A 80 -7.74 13.39 19.49
N LEU A 81 -7.23 13.28 18.27
CA LEU A 81 -5.87 13.71 17.90
C LEU A 81 -5.85 15.05 17.18
N GLY A 82 -7.01 15.71 17.05
CA GLY A 82 -7.16 17.03 16.44
C GLY A 82 -7.06 17.04 14.91
N TYR A 83 -7.50 15.97 14.26
CA TYR A 83 -7.76 15.87 12.82
C TYR A 83 -9.26 15.78 12.57
N GLU A 84 -9.69 16.05 11.34
CA GLU A 84 -11.06 15.80 10.91
C GLU A 84 -11.17 14.37 10.35
N THR A 85 -12.35 13.77 10.45
CA THR A 85 -12.57 12.36 10.05
C THR A 85 -12.42 12.12 8.54
N ASN A 86 -12.59 13.14 7.70
CA ASN A 86 -12.43 13.13 6.25
C ASN A 86 -10.97 13.36 5.79
N PHE A 87 -9.98 13.02 6.62
CA PHE A 87 -8.57 13.19 6.28
C PHE A 87 -8.19 12.50 4.96
N THR A 88 -7.24 13.08 4.23
CA THR A 88 -6.67 12.50 3.00
C THR A 88 -5.50 11.58 3.34
N ILE A 89 -5.38 10.47 2.61
CA ILE A 89 -4.20 9.59 2.68
C ILE A 89 -3.25 9.98 1.54
N TYR A 90 -2.02 10.35 1.90
CA TYR A 90 -0.99 10.77 0.96
C TYR A 90 -0.15 9.58 0.50
N ASP A 91 -0.06 9.42 -0.81
CA ASP A 91 0.84 8.46 -1.44
C ASP A 91 2.30 8.99 -1.46
N THR A 92 3.21 8.18 -1.99
CA THR A 92 4.65 8.52 -2.03
C THR A 92 4.92 9.80 -2.83
N ASP A 93 4.14 10.12 -3.87
CA ASP A 93 4.35 11.34 -4.66
C ASP A 93 3.77 12.57 -3.97
N ASP A 94 2.64 12.41 -3.28
CA ASP A 94 2.08 13.44 -2.40
C ASP A 94 3.09 13.78 -1.30
N GLN A 95 3.69 12.76 -0.65
CA GLN A 95 4.74 12.92 0.37
C GLN A 95 5.97 13.69 -0.19
N LYS A 96 6.47 13.33 -1.38
CA LYS A 96 7.57 14.05 -2.04
C LYS A 96 7.21 15.51 -2.30
N THR A 97 5.96 15.77 -2.68
CA THR A 97 5.48 17.13 -2.95
C THR A 97 5.46 17.95 -1.66
N VAL A 98 4.98 17.39 -0.55
CA VAL A 98 5.06 18.01 0.78
C VAL A 98 6.51 18.24 1.17
N MET A 99 7.41 17.27 0.98
CA MET A 99 8.81 17.40 1.34
C MET A 99 9.49 18.56 0.59
N LYS A 100 9.19 18.72 -0.71
CA LYS A 100 9.69 19.88 -1.49
C LYS A 100 9.17 21.21 -0.93
N GLN A 101 7.92 21.26 -0.46
CA GLN A 101 7.38 22.45 0.19
C GLN A 101 8.11 22.74 1.51
N VAL A 102 8.33 21.71 2.35
CA VAL A 102 9.08 21.82 3.60
C VAL A 102 10.49 22.35 3.36
N TYR A 103 11.22 21.80 2.38
CA TYR A 103 12.56 22.25 2.01
C TYR A 103 12.58 23.72 1.62
N LYS A 104 11.58 24.17 0.86
CA LYS A 104 11.44 25.58 0.48
C LYS A 104 11.11 26.48 1.68
N ILE A 105 10.26 26.02 2.60
CA ILE A 105 9.88 26.80 3.81
C ILE A 105 11.08 26.96 4.74
N MET A 106 11.89 25.90 4.91
CA MET A 106 13.01 25.86 5.83
C MET A 106 14.35 26.27 5.22
N ASP A 107 14.37 26.60 3.92
CA ASP A 107 15.59 26.89 3.15
C ASP A 107 16.65 25.77 3.27
N VAL A 108 16.22 24.51 3.12
CA VAL A 108 17.10 23.33 3.24
C VAL A 108 17.87 23.10 1.96
N ASP A 109 19.21 22.92 2.06
CA ASP A 109 20.03 22.52 0.93
C ASP A 109 19.79 21.03 0.56
N SER A 110 19.11 20.79 -0.55
CA SER A 110 18.77 19.46 -1.06
C SER A 110 19.99 18.63 -1.50
N LYS A 111 21.18 19.24 -1.66
CA LYS A 111 22.43 18.51 -1.94
C LYS A 111 23.00 17.89 -0.66
N LEU A 112 22.89 18.59 0.46
CA LEU A 112 23.34 18.13 1.77
C LEU A 112 22.33 17.14 2.39
N TYR A 113 21.05 17.42 2.24
CA TYR A 113 19.93 16.62 2.74
C TYR A 113 19.12 16.11 1.55
N LYS A 114 19.44 14.91 1.05
CA LYS A 114 18.68 14.35 -0.08
C LYS A 114 17.26 13.99 0.37
N GLU A 115 16.25 14.46 -0.35
CA GLU A 115 14.83 14.23 -0.01
C GLU A 115 14.54 12.75 0.28
N ARG A 116 15.07 11.85 -0.55
CA ARG A 116 14.87 10.41 -0.39
C ARG A 116 15.40 9.88 0.94
N ASP A 117 16.59 10.32 1.33
CA ASP A 117 17.26 9.82 2.54
C ASP A 117 16.52 10.35 3.79
N VAL A 118 16.16 11.64 3.79
CA VAL A 118 15.38 12.24 4.88
C VAL A 118 13.99 11.59 5.01
N MET A 119 13.30 11.31 3.89
CA MET A 119 12.02 10.58 3.93
C MET A 119 12.18 9.18 4.52
N ALA A 120 13.27 8.47 4.21
CA ALA A 120 13.56 7.17 4.79
C ALA A 120 13.80 7.25 6.30
N HIS A 121 14.53 8.27 6.79
CA HIS A 121 14.72 8.51 8.23
C HIS A 121 13.38 8.76 8.94
N ILE A 122 12.48 9.56 8.34
CA ILE A 122 11.16 9.86 8.89
C ILE A 122 10.30 8.58 8.94
N SER A 123 10.26 7.80 7.85
CA SER A 123 9.51 6.55 7.78
C SER A 123 10.00 5.55 8.84
N ASN A 124 11.32 5.34 8.95
CA ASN A 124 11.90 4.48 9.97
C ASN A 124 11.57 4.96 11.40
N ALA A 125 11.59 6.28 11.65
CA ALA A 125 11.20 6.83 12.94
C ALA A 125 9.74 6.53 13.29
N LYS A 126 8.82 6.66 12.31
CA LYS A 126 7.41 6.33 12.48
C LYS A 126 7.19 4.84 12.73
N ASP A 127 7.88 3.97 12.01
CA ASP A 127 7.86 2.52 12.22
C ASP A 127 8.32 2.12 13.63
N GLU A 128 9.27 2.87 14.19
CA GLU A 128 9.77 2.73 15.56
C GLU A 128 8.91 3.47 16.61
N LEU A 129 7.81 4.13 16.19
CA LEU A 129 6.92 4.96 17.01
C LEU A 129 7.64 6.16 17.64
N ILE A 130 8.69 6.67 17.02
CA ILE A 130 9.45 7.83 17.47
C ILE A 130 8.78 9.10 16.93
N THR A 131 8.26 9.94 17.82
CA THR A 131 7.67 11.23 17.46
C THR A 131 8.74 12.24 17.02
N PRO A 132 8.39 13.31 16.29
CA PRO A 132 9.34 14.37 15.95
C PRO A 132 10.07 14.96 17.17
N GLU A 133 9.37 15.11 18.29
CA GLU A 133 9.93 15.62 19.56
C GLU A 133 10.93 14.63 20.19
N GLU A 134 10.63 13.35 20.17
CA GLU A 134 11.53 12.28 20.64
C GLU A 134 12.74 12.15 19.73
N TYR A 135 12.54 12.24 18.40
CA TYR A 135 13.63 12.21 17.42
C TYR A 135 14.61 13.36 17.68
N LEU A 136 14.10 14.58 17.93
CA LEU A 136 14.93 15.74 18.24
C LEU A 136 15.73 15.54 19.55
N LYS A 137 15.15 14.89 20.56
CA LYS A 137 15.86 14.56 21.81
C LYS A 137 16.97 13.54 21.57
N ASN A 138 16.71 12.54 20.75
CA ASN A 138 17.67 11.48 20.44
C ASN A 138 18.83 12.00 19.57
N ALA A 139 18.60 13.06 18.78
CA ALA A 139 19.57 13.70 17.90
C ALA A 139 20.55 14.65 18.64
N GLN A 140 20.57 14.67 19.97
CA GLN A 140 21.46 15.56 20.73
C GLN A 140 22.93 15.26 20.42
N GLY A 141 23.64 16.31 19.97
CA GLY A 141 25.08 16.23 19.61
C GLY A 141 25.35 15.99 18.11
N ASP A 142 24.35 15.67 17.31
CA ASP A 142 24.48 15.50 15.86
C ASP A 142 23.68 16.58 15.11
N ILE A 143 24.39 17.50 14.45
CA ILE A 143 23.78 18.62 13.71
C ILE A 143 22.95 18.11 12.51
N HIS A 144 23.41 17.04 11.85
CA HIS A 144 22.68 16.45 10.73
C HIS A 144 21.34 15.90 11.20
N GLU A 145 21.36 15.05 12.22
CA GLU A 145 20.16 14.44 12.80
C GLU A 145 19.20 15.48 13.40
N GLN A 146 19.72 16.53 14.02
CA GLN A 146 18.90 17.67 14.51
C GLN A 146 18.18 18.39 13.37
N THR A 147 18.82 18.53 12.21
CA THR A 147 18.20 19.13 11.03
C THR A 147 17.12 18.22 10.47
N VAL A 148 17.39 16.91 10.38
CA VAL A 148 16.38 15.90 10.00
C VAL A 148 15.17 15.96 10.96
N ALA A 149 15.40 16.06 12.27
CA ALA A 149 14.34 16.20 13.27
C ALA A 149 13.45 17.43 13.02
N LYS A 150 14.05 18.60 12.70
CA LYS A 150 13.31 19.83 12.38
C LYS A 150 12.52 19.68 11.08
N ILE A 151 13.09 19.02 10.07
CA ILE A 151 12.39 18.70 8.83
C ILE A 151 11.19 17.79 9.13
N TYR A 152 11.36 16.77 9.98
CA TYR A 152 10.29 15.88 10.40
C TYR A 152 9.16 16.64 11.11
N GLN A 153 9.49 17.56 12.03
CA GLN A 153 8.49 18.41 12.70
C GLN A 153 7.68 19.25 11.70
N GLU A 154 8.37 19.90 10.76
CA GLU A 154 7.70 20.73 9.76
C GLU A 154 6.88 19.90 8.77
N TYR A 155 7.38 18.72 8.37
CA TYR A 155 6.65 17.76 7.54
C TYR A 155 5.34 17.35 8.22
N GLN A 156 5.39 16.96 9.48
CA GLN A 156 4.22 16.57 10.25
C GLN A 156 3.22 17.73 10.44
N ARG A 157 3.76 18.97 10.60
CA ARG A 157 2.94 20.17 10.66
C ARG A 157 2.19 20.43 9.35
N CYS A 158 2.85 20.22 8.22
CA CYS A 158 2.23 20.36 6.89
C CYS A 158 1.13 19.32 6.69
N LEU A 159 1.38 18.05 7.02
CA LEU A 159 0.36 17.00 6.95
C LEU A 159 -0.87 17.36 7.79
N LYS A 160 -0.65 17.76 9.04
CA LYS A 160 -1.75 18.12 9.95
C LYS A 160 -2.54 19.34 9.44
N LYS A 161 -1.88 20.34 8.88
CA LYS A 161 -2.53 21.50 8.27
C LYS A 161 -3.47 21.11 7.13
N ASN A 162 -3.03 20.17 6.29
CA ASN A 162 -3.79 19.67 5.14
C ASN A 162 -4.87 18.65 5.52
N ASN A 163 -5.04 18.35 6.81
CA ASN A 163 -5.86 17.24 7.29
C ASN A 163 -5.51 15.95 6.54
N ALA A 164 -4.22 15.62 6.50
CA ALA A 164 -3.68 14.47 5.77
C ALA A 164 -2.80 13.59 6.65
N LEU A 165 -2.74 12.32 6.33
CA LEU A 165 -1.88 11.31 6.93
C LEU A 165 -1.12 10.59 5.82
N ASP A 166 0.14 10.24 6.04
CA ASP A 166 0.83 9.28 5.18
C ASP A 166 0.59 7.83 5.67
N PHE A 167 1.13 6.85 4.95
CA PHE A 167 0.91 5.43 5.28
C PHE A 167 1.42 5.07 6.68
N ASP A 168 2.59 5.58 7.06
CA ASP A 168 3.19 5.27 8.37
C ASP A 168 2.39 5.93 9.51
N ASP A 169 1.82 7.13 9.26
CA ASP A 169 0.93 7.80 10.20
C ASP A 169 -0.31 6.97 10.53
N LEU A 170 -0.85 6.19 9.59
CA LEU A 170 -2.06 5.40 9.84
C LEU A 170 -1.88 4.47 11.04
N ILE A 171 -0.74 3.79 11.11
CA ILE A 171 -0.44 2.87 12.21
C ILE A 171 0.01 3.64 13.44
N MET A 172 0.96 4.57 13.29
CA MET A 172 1.50 5.36 14.39
C MET A 172 0.40 6.15 15.12
N LYS A 173 -0.52 6.80 14.39
CA LYS A 173 -1.63 7.57 14.99
C LYS A 173 -2.67 6.67 15.63
N THR A 174 -2.90 5.45 15.13
CA THR A 174 -3.79 4.48 15.79
C THR A 174 -3.20 4.02 17.12
N VAL A 175 -1.89 3.75 17.17
CA VAL A 175 -1.20 3.42 18.43
C VAL A 175 -1.25 4.62 19.39
N GLN A 176 -0.99 5.84 18.90
CA GLN A 176 -1.11 7.06 19.70
C GLN A 176 -2.52 7.25 20.26
N LEU A 177 -3.55 7.03 19.44
CA LEU A 177 -4.95 7.10 19.85
C LEU A 177 -5.26 6.12 21.00
N PHE A 178 -4.82 4.87 20.87
CA PHE A 178 -5.06 3.85 21.89
C PHE A 178 -4.32 4.14 23.20
N ARG A 179 -3.10 4.69 23.13
CA ARG A 179 -2.33 5.08 24.33
C ARG A 179 -2.93 6.30 25.05
N THR A 180 -3.51 7.24 24.29
CA THR A 180 -4.05 8.48 24.86
C THR A 180 -5.54 8.41 25.21
N GLN A 181 -6.28 7.46 24.62
CA GLN A 181 -7.73 7.29 24.79
C GLN A 181 -8.08 5.86 25.22
N PRO A 182 -7.93 5.52 26.52
CA PRO A 182 -8.17 4.15 27.02
C PRO A 182 -9.59 3.62 26.74
N MET A 183 -10.59 4.49 26.68
CA MET A 183 -11.97 4.09 26.35
C MET A 183 -12.10 3.60 24.92
N VAL A 184 -11.37 4.20 23.97
CA VAL A 184 -11.34 3.75 22.58
C VAL A 184 -10.65 2.39 22.49
N LEU A 185 -9.52 2.22 23.17
CA LEU A 185 -8.82 0.94 23.24
C LEU A 185 -9.73 -0.16 23.83
N ASP A 186 -10.38 0.09 24.96
CA ASP A 186 -11.28 -0.88 25.62
C ASP A 186 -12.41 -1.31 24.70
N PHE A 187 -13.01 -0.34 23.96
CA PHE A 187 -14.04 -0.65 22.96
C PHE A 187 -13.55 -1.64 21.90
N TYR A 188 -12.35 -1.45 21.34
CA TYR A 188 -11.81 -2.36 20.33
C TYR A 188 -11.29 -3.67 20.93
N GLN A 189 -10.82 -3.70 22.16
CA GLN A 189 -10.48 -4.93 22.87
C GLN A 189 -11.74 -5.79 23.14
N GLU A 190 -12.87 -5.17 23.50
CA GLU A 190 -14.15 -5.89 23.65
C GLU A 190 -14.68 -6.40 22.30
N ARG A 191 -14.49 -5.63 21.25
CA ARG A 191 -14.88 -6.01 19.90
C ARG A 191 -14.02 -7.15 19.38
N PHE A 192 -12.70 -7.10 19.50
CA PHE A 192 -11.75 -8.04 18.92
C PHE A 192 -11.23 -9.00 19.98
N ARG A 193 -12.08 -9.89 20.46
CA ARG A 193 -11.71 -10.90 21.47
C ARG A 193 -10.79 -11.99 20.94
N TYR A 194 -10.77 -12.20 19.61
CA TYR A 194 -9.93 -13.16 18.91
C TYR A 194 -9.22 -12.44 17.77
N ILE A 195 -7.91 -12.44 17.82
CA ILE A 195 -7.06 -11.73 16.84
C ILE A 195 -6.19 -12.75 16.12
N MET A 196 -6.17 -12.65 14.79
CA MET A 196 -5.38 -13.52 13.92
C MET A 196 -4.55 -12.69 12.96
N ILE A 197 -3.26 -13.00 12.84
CA ILE A 197 -2.32 -12.28 11.98
C ILE A 197 -1.65 -13.26 11.05
N ASP A 198 -1.74 -13.02 9.75
CA ASP A 198 -0.98 -13.73 8.72
C ASP A 198 0.35 -13.01 8.43
N GLU A 199 1.34 -13.74 7.91
CA GLU A 199 2.68 -13.24 7.55
C GLU A 199 3.37 -12.43 8.67
N TYR A 200 3.26 -12.90 9.92
CA TYR A 200 3.68 -12.15 11.11
C TYR A 200 5.18 -11.76 11.12
N GLN A 201 6.04 -12.47 10.39
CA GLN A 201 7.47 -12.17 10.23
C GLN A 201 7.75 -10.84 9.50
N ASP A 202 6.74 -10.27 8.83
CA ASP A 202 6.89 -9.00 8.10
C ASP A 202 6.42 -7.78 8.92
N THR A 203 6.02 -7.98 10.16
CA THR A 203 5.57 -6.88 11.02
C THR A 203 6.73 -6.01 11.48
N ASN A 204 6.51 -4.67 11.50
CA ASN A 204 7.38 -3.69 12.12
C ASN A 204 6.98 -3.46 13.60
N LYS A 205 7.73 -2.62 14.31
CA LYS A 205 7.47 -2.34 15.72
C LYS A 205 6.12 -1.63 15.96
N ALA A 206 5.71 -0.72 15.08
CA ALA A 206 4.42 -0.04 15.22
C ALA A 206 3.25 -1.03 15.07
N GLN A 207 3.33 -1.96 14.13
CA GLN A 207 2.36 -3.03 13.94
C GLN A 207 2.35 -4.01 15.11
N PHE A 208 3.52 -4.39 15.61
CA PHE A 208 3.64 -5.21 16.81
C PHE A 208 2.94 -4.56 18.01
N GLU A 209 3.21 -3.28 18.26
CA GLU A 209 2.61 -2.54 19.38
C GLU A 209 1.09 -2.42 19.23
N LEU A 210 0.59 -2.17 18.01
CA LEU A 210 -0.85 -2.16 17.72
C LEU A 210 -1.51 -3.49 18.11
N VAL A 211 -0.89 -4.62 17.69
CA VAL A 211 -1.38 -5.97 18.03
C VAL A 211 -1.30 -6.23 19.53
N HIS A 212 -0.19 -5.82 20.17
CA HIS A 212 0.02 -5.97 21.60
C HIS A 212 -1.06 -5.25 22.41
N LEU A 213 -1.38 -4.00 22.05
CA LEU A 213 -2.44 -3.21 22.69
C LEU A 213 -3.81 -3.87 22.51
N LEU A 214 -4.17 -4.27 21.29
CA LEU A 214 -5.46 -4.89 21.01
C LEU A 214 -5.62 -6.24 21.72
N ALA A 215 -4.58 -7.06 21.76
CA ALA A 215 -4.62 -8.38 22.38
C ALA A 215 -4.52 -8.35 23.92
N GLY A 216 -4.19 -7.21 24.51
CA GLY A 216 -3.83 -7.08 25.93
C GLY A 216 -4.88 -7.60 26.91
N LYS A 217 -6.17 -7.41 26.63
CA LYS A 217 -7.29 -7.80 27.51
C LYS A 217 -7.57 -9.30 27.50
N TYR A 218 -7.78 -9.89 26.33
CA TYR A 218 -8.22 -11.28 26.18
C TYR A 218 -7.10 -12.27 25.91
N LYS A 219 -5.96 -11.80 25.43
CA LYS A 219 -4.76 -12.61 25.08
C LYS A 219 -5.04 -13.76 24.09
N ASN A 220 -6.15 -13.69 23.35
CA ASN A 220 -6.51 -14.67 22.31
C ASN A 220 -5.88 -14.26 20.97
N LEU A 221 -4.56 -14.26 20.94
CA LEU A 221 -3.76 -13.94 19.74
C LEU A 221 -3.29 -15.24 19.07
N CYS A 222 -3.49 -15.35 17.77
CA CYS A 222 -2.95 -16.41 16.93
C CYS A 222 -2.20 -15.78 15.75
N VAL A 223 -0.91 -15.94 15.69
CA VAL A 223 -0.09 -15.46 14.59
C VAL A 223 0.44 -16.62 13.77
N VAL A 224 0.50 -16.43 12.45
CA VAL A 224 1.06 -17.39 11.51
C VAL A 224 2.15 -16.70 10.72
N GLY A 225 3.29 -17.36 10.55
CA GLY A 225 4.39 -16.78 9.81
C GLY A 225 5.50 -17.79 9.53
N ASP A 226 6.45 -17.34 8.74
CA ASP A 226 7.64 -18.07 8.33
C ASP A 226 8.86 -17.16 8.44
N ASP A 227 9.68 -17.37 9.45
CA ASP A 227 10.90 -16.59 9.66
C ASP A 227 11.87 -16.66 8.46
N ASP A 228 11.84 -17.77 7.68
CA ASP A 228 12.63 -17.90 6.46
C ASP A 228 12.10 -17.04 5.29
N GLN A 229 10.88 -16.49 5.39
CA GLN A 229 10.25 -15.60 4.40
C GLN A 229 10.26 -14.13 4.81
N SER A 230 11.02 -13.72 5.82
CA SER A 230 11.18 -12.32 6.22
C SER A 230 12.10 -11.59 5.24
N ILE A 231 11.53 -11.03 4.17
CA ILE A 231 12.27 -10.37 3.08
C ILE A 231 11.98 -8.86 2.97
N TYR A 232 11.24 -8.28 3.93
CA TYR A 232 10.85 -6.86 3.92
C TYR A 232 11.58 -6.02 4.99
N ARG A 233 12.76 -6.42 5.44
CA ARG A 233 13.59 -5.65 6.39
C ARG A 233 13.83 -4.20 5.89
N PHE A 234 14.01 -4.02 4.58
CA PHE A 234 14.17 -2.70 3.96
C PHE A 234 12.90 -1.82 4.01
N ARG A 235 11.77 -2.37 4.46
CA ARG A 235 10.50 -1.68 4.75
C ARG A 235 10.18 -1.66 6.23
N GLY A 236 11.18 -1.77 7.10
CA GLY A 236 10.99 -1.72 8.55
C GLY A 236 10.55 -3.03 9.21
N ALA A 237 10.39 -4.14 8.47
CA ALA A 237 10.04 -5.43 9.09
C ALA A 237 11.12 -5.87 10.10
N ASP A 238 10.66 -6.28 11.29
CA ASP A 238 11.52 -6.79 12.36
C ASP A 238 11.25 -8.27 12.60
N ILE A 239 12.19 -9.10 12.15
CA ILE A 239 12.11 -10.56 12.34
C ILE A 239 12.11 -10.94 13.83
N GLY A 240 12.62 -10.06 14.72
CA GLY A 240 12.58 -10.26 16.17
C GLY A 240 11.16 -10.48 16.70
N ASN A 241 10.14 -9.90 16.06
CA ASN A 241 8.75 -10.07 16.45
C ASN A 241 8.28 -11.52 16.41
N ILE A 242 8.70 -12.31 15.41
CA ILE A 242 8.34 -13.74 15.33
C ILE A 242 9.32 -14.62 16.10
N LEU A 243 10.60 -14.30 16.09
CA LEU A 243 11.62 -15.08 16.79
C LEU A 243 11.45 -15.03 18.32
N ASN A 244 11.12 -13.84 18.86
CA ASN A 244 10.97 -13.58 20.30
C ASN A 244 9.48 -13.58 20.73
N PHE A 245 8.59 -14.21 19.95
CA PHE A 245 7.16 -14.21 20.24
C PHE A 245 6.80 -14.78 21.60
N GLU A 246 7.49 -15.86 22.03
CA GLU A 246 7.26 -16.53 23.29
C GLU A 246 7.66 -15.66 24.49
N ASP A 247 8.69 -14.82 24.31
CA ASP A 247 9.12 -13.87 25.34
C ASP A 247 8.13 -12.72 25.48
N SER A 248 7.60 -12.24 24.36
CA SER A 248 6.62 -11.15 24.30
C SER A 248 5.24 -11.56 24.80
N PHE A 249 4.87 -12.83 24.59
CA PHE A 249 3.56 -13.40 24.95
C PHE A 249 3.75 -14.64 25.82
N SER A 250 3.96 -14.42 27.10
CA SER A 250 4.19 -15.49 28.09
C SER A 250 3.10 -16.58 28.03
N GLY A 251 3.52 -17.84 27.98
CA GLY A 251 2.63 -19.01 27.87
C GLY A 251 2.14 -19.29 26.45
N ALA A 252 2.69 -18.65 25.45
CA ALA A 252 2.38 -18.93 24.05
C ALA A 252 2.73 -20.40 23.70
N LYS A 253 1.87 -21.02 22.89
CA LYS A 253 2.16 -22.32 22.29
C LYS A 253 2.71 -22.12 20.89
N VAL A 254 3.74 -22.90 20.53
CA VAL A 254 4.31 -22.93 19.18
C VAL A 254 3.93 -24.23 18.50
N VAL A 255 3.41 -24.13 17.28
CA VAL A 255 3.09 -25.26 16.40
C VAL A 255 3.86 -25.10 15.11
N LYS A 256 4.52 -26.15 14.65
CA LYS A 256 5.27 -26.14 13.38
C LYS A 256 4.49 -26.86 12.29
N LEU A 257 4.41 -26.25 11.11
CA LEU A 257 3.86 -26.85 9.89
C LEU A 257 5.00 -27.03 8.89
N GLU A 258 5.45 -28.26 8.71
CA GLU A 258 6.62 -28.61 7.88
C GLU A 258 6.25 -29.32 6.58
N GLN A 259 5.01 -29.82 6.44
CA GLN A 259 4.57 -30.40 5.18
C GLN A 259 4.24 -29.31 4.16
N ASN A 260 4.91 -29.39 3.02
CA ASN A 260 4.64 -28.53 1.87
C ASN A 260 3.68 -29.23 0.90
N TYR A 261 2.63 -28.53 0.49
CA TYR A 261 1.60 -29.04 -0.44
C TYR A 261 1.72 -28.43 -1.85
N ARG A 262 2.65 -27.51 -2.06
CA ARG A 262 2.84 -26.74 -3.30
C ARG A 262 3.86 -27.40 -4.22
N SER A 263 5.06 -27.62 -3.71
CA SER A 263 6.24 -27.95 -4.51
C SER A 263 6.58 -29.44 -4.47
N THR A 264 7.35 -29.89 -5.45
CA THR A 264 7.95 -31.22 -5.49
C THR A 264 9.24 -31.28 -4.67
N GLN A 265 9.72 -32.51 -4.36
CA GLN A 265 10.86 -32.72 -3.46
C GLN A 265 12.15 -32.10 -3.98
N ASN A 266 12.43 -32.19 -5.29
CA ASN A 266 13.64 -31.57 -5.87
C ASN A 266 13.72 -30.05 -5.63
N ILE A 267 12.59 -29.34 -5.70
CA ILE A 267 12.51 -27.91 -5.40
C ILE A 267 12.77 -27.65 -3.92
N LEU A 268 12.15 -28.46 -3.03
CA LEU A 268 12.32 -28.30 -1.58
C LEU A 268 13.74 -28.63 -1.13
N ASP A 269 14.39 -29.63 -1.73
CA ASP A 269 15.77 -29.97 -1.40
C ASP A 269 16.71 -28.80 -1.71
N ALA A 270 16.54 -28.16 -2.88
CA ALA A 270 17.32 -26.97 -3.24
C ALA A 270 17.03 -25.80 -2.29
N ALA A 271 15.75 -25.52 -2.00
CA ALA A 271 15.35 -24.47 -1.08
C ALA A 271 15.89 -24.70 0.35
N ASN A 272 15.79 -25.95 0.86
CA ASN A 272 16.33 -26.33 2.17
C ASN A 272 17.86 -26.17 2.23
N LEU A 273 18.60 -26.42 1.13
CA LEU A 273 20.05 -26.22 1.07
C LEU A 273 20.40 -24.73 1.14
N VAL A 274 19.71 -23.87 0.41
CA VAL A 274 19.93 -22.43 0.42
C VAL A 274 19.65 -21.85 1.81
N ILE A 275 18.49 -22.17 2.40
CA ILE A 275 18.05 -21.56 3.65
C ILE A 275 18.87 -21.99 4.89
N ARG A 276 19.60 -23.11 4.83
CA ARG A 276 20.51 -23.54 5.90
C ARG A 276 21.64 -22.56 6.17
N ASN A 277 21.97 -21.70 5.22
CA ASN A 277 22.97 -20.63 5.39
C ASN A 277 22.49 -19.51 6.31
N ASN A 278 21.17 -19.35 6.51
CA ASN A 278 20.63 -18.34 7.40
C ASN A 278 20.87 -18.70 8.86
N ARG A 279 21.42 -17.75 9.63
CA ARG A 279 21.68 -17.89 11.09
C ARG A 279 20.51 -17.32 11.88
N GLY A 280 20.25 -17.89 13.07
CA GLY A 280 19.22 -17.37 14.00
C GLY A 280 17.78 -17.73 13.64
N ARG A 281 17.56 -18.61 12.66
CA ARG A 281 16.23 -19.14 12.30
C ARG A 281 15.70 -20.16 13.31
N LYS A 282 14.39 -20.32 13.38
CA LYS A 282 13.76 -21.44 14.11
C LYS A 282 13.83 -22.71 13.24
N ASP A 283 14.41 -23.78 13.77
CA ASP A 283 14.60 -25.05 13.04
C ASP A 283 13.29 -25.60 12.50
N LYS A 284 13.23 -25.76 11.18
CA LYS A 284 12.20 -26.46 10.42
C LYS A 284 12.77 -27.02 9.13
N THR A 285 12.25 -28.14 8.67
CA THR A 285 12.65 -28.77 7.42
C THR A 285 11.40 -29.12 6.62
N LEU A 286 11.28 -28.49 5.45
CA LEU A 286 10.14 -28.72 4.57
C LEU A 286 10.26 -30.09 3.88
N TRP A 287 9.16 -30.84 3.88
CA TRP A 287 9.01 -32.10 3.16
C TRP A 287 7.68 -32.12 2.41
N THR A 288 7.56 -32.97 1.41
CA THR A 288 6.32 -33.06 0.60
C THR A 288 5.96 -34.50 0.26
N SER A 289 4.68 -34.75 0.03
CA SER A 289 4.16 -35.97 -0.56
C SER A 289 3.96 -35.89 -2.10
N ASN A 290 4.29 -34.76 -2.73
CA ASN A 290 4.09 -34.53 -4.17
C ASN A 290 5.10 -35.26 -5.08
N GLY A 291 5.89 -36.20 -4.53
CA GLY A 291 6.91 -36.93 -5.29
C GLY A 291 8.17 -36.09 -5.59
N LYS A 292 9.11 -36.67 -6.33
CA LYS A 292 10.38 -36.00 -6.65
C LYS A 292 10.25 -34.83 -7.60
N GLY A 293 9.36 -34.92 -8.57
CA GLY A 293 9.22 -33.95 -9.64
C GLY A 293 10.39 -33.89 -10.63
N PRO A 294 10.33 -33.01 -11.62
CA PRO A 294 11.40 -32.78 -12.56
C PRO A 294 12.64 -32.19 -11.86
N LEU A 295 13.81 -32.33 -12.50
CA LEU A 295 15.03 -31.67 -12.05
C LEU A 295 14.95 -30.16 -12.33
N ILE A 296 15.62 -29.38 -11.49
CA ILE A 296 15.82 -27.95 -11.74
C ILE A 296 16.75 -27.80 -12.94
N HIS A 297 16.30 -27.05 -13.96
CA HIS A 297 17.10 -26.76 -15.12
C HIS A 297 17.98 -25.53 -14.84
N PHE A 298 19.27 -25.62 -15.11
CA PHE A 298 20.22 -24.51 -15.01
C PHE A 298 20.83 -24.25 -16.38
N GLN A 299 20.79 -23.00 -16.81
CA GLN A 299 21.40 -22.54 -18.07
C GLN A 299 22.34 -21.38 -17.79
N ARG A 300 23.56 -21.45 -18.28
CA ARG A 300 24.52 -20.35 -18.28
C ARG A 300 24.58 -19.74 -19.67
N LEU A 301 24.49 -18.43 -19.73
CA LEU A 301 24.55 -17.63 -20.96
C LEU A 301 25.53 -16.48 -20.75
N ASP A 302 26.09 -15.94 -21.85
CA ASP A 302 27.14 -14.94 -21.75
C ASP A 302 26.59 -13.51 -21.68
N GLN A 303 25.35 -13.28 -22.15
CA GLN A 303 24.74 -11.96 -22.20
C GLN A 303 23.28 -11.98 -21.71
N ALA A 304 22.85 -10.90 -21.07
CA ALA A 304 21.49 -10.74 -20.56
C ALA A 304 20.41 -10.82 -21.67
N TYR A 305 20.75 -10.38 -22.88
CA TYR A 305 19.86 -10.50 -24.04
C TYR A 305 19.63 -11.97 -24.42
N GLU A 306 20.68 -12.78 -24.43
CA GLU A 306 20.59 -14.22 -24.72
C GLU A 306 19.78 -14.97 -23.67
N GLU A 307 19.89 -14.54 -22.41
CA GLU A 307 19.07 -15.07 -21.31
C GLU A 307 17.58 -14.80 -21.55
N ALA A 308 17.22 -13.55 -21.88
CA ALA A 308 15.84 -13.19 -22.17
C ALA A 308 15.30 -13.96 -23.38
N GLU A 309 16.07 -14.06 -24.47
CA GLU A 309 15.70 -14.84 -25.67
C GLU A 309 15.51 -16.33 -25.33
N PHE A 310 16.46 -16.92 -24.58
CA PHE A 310 16.37 -18.32 -24.16
C PHE A 310 15.09 -18.61 -23.37
N ILE A 311 14.77 -17.79 -22.37
CA ILE A 311 13.56 -17.95 -21.54
C ILE A 311 12.30 -17.93 -22.43
N ILE A 312 12.18 -16.96 -23.30
CA ILE A 312 11.01 -16.80 -24.16
C ILE A 312 10.87 -17.95 -25.16
N ARG A 313 11.99 -18.39 -25.77
CA ARG A 313 11.99 -19.57 -26.66
C ARG A 313 11.67 -20.86 -25.91
N ASP A 314 12.10 -21.03 -24.67
CA ASP A 314 11.80 -22.20 -23.85
C ASP A 314 10.30 -22.26 -23.53
N ILE A 315 9.68 -21.14 -23.14
CA ILE A 315 8.22 -21.04 -22.92
C ILE A 315 7.47 -21.46 -24.19
N LEU A 316 7.86 -20.93 -25.35
CA LEU A 316 7.23 -21.28 -26.64
C LEU A 316 7.40 -22.75 -26.99
N SER A 317 8.61 -23.29 -26.83
CA SER A 317 8.93 -24.66 -27.23
C SER A 317 8.19 -25.72 -26.41
N LYS A 318 7.94 -25.41 -25.14
CA LYS A 318 7.23 -26.31 -24.21
C LYS A 318 5.71 -26.20 -24.32
N GLY A 319 5.19 -25.13 -24.94
CA GLY A 319 3.76 -24.93 -25.14
C GLY A 319 2.96 -24.81 -23.85
N TYR A 320 3.56 -24.29 -22.78
CA TYR A 320 2.84 -24.05 -21.52
C TYR A 320 1.79 -22.97 -21.68
N PRO A 321 0.64 -23.06 -20.99
CA PRO A 321 -0.27 -21.93 -20.87
C PRO A 321 0.47 -20.71 -20.31
N TYR A 322 0.40 -19.57 -20.98
CA TYR A 322 1.15 -18.37 -20.58
C TYR A 322 0.83 -17.91 -19.15
N GLN A 323 -0.41 -18.07 -18.72
CA GLN A 323 -0.85 -17.74 -17.35
C GLN A 323 -0.18 -18.57 -16.26
N GLU A 324 0.38 -19.73 -16.60
CA GLU A 324 1.10 -20.62 -15.68
C GLU A 324 2.60 -20.29 -15.63
N CYS A 325 3.07 -19.34 -16.46
CA CYS A 325 4.48 -18.98 -16.58
C CYS A 325 4.77 -17.66 -15.88
N VAL A 326 5.84 -17.64 -15.09
CA VAL A 326 6.38 -16.42 -14.48
C VAL A 326 7.87 -16.31 -14.71
N VAL A 327 8.35 -15.11 -15.03
CA VAL A 327 9.77 -14.77 -15.02
C VAL A 327 10.04 -13.84 -13.85
N LEU A 328 10.89 -14.28 -12.94
CA LEU A 328 11.26 -13.58 -11.72
C LEU A 328 12.65 -12.99 -11.84
N TYR A 329 12.79 -11.72 -11.46
CA TYR A 329 14.05 -10.98 -11.47
C TYR A 329 14.24 -10.16 -10.21
N ARG A 330 15.45 -9.64 -9.99
CA ARG A 330 15.78 -8.87 -8.76
C ARG A 330 15.33 -7.43 -8.83
N THR A 331 15.46 -6.78 -9.98
CA THR A 331 15.15 -5.35 -10.17
C THR A 331 14.28 -5.12 -11.40
N ASN A 332 13.41 -4.12 -11.36
CA ASN A 332 12.54 -3.77 -12.49
C ASN A 332 13.30 -3.40 -13.78
N ALA A 333 14.56 -2.95 -13.67
CA ALA A 333 15.37 -2.65 -14.86
C ALA A 333 15.62 -3.87 -15.75
N GLN A 334 15.56 -5.09 -15.19
CA GLN A 334 15.76 -6.34 -15.94
C GLN A 334 14.56 -6.68 -16.84
N SER A 335 13.36 -6.13 -16.55
CA SER A 335 12.16 -6.43 -17.34
C SER A 335 12.27 -6.01 -18.79
N ARG A 336 13.01 -4.93 -19.10
CA ARG A 336 13.07 -4.35 -20.43
C ARG A 336 13.47 -5.36 -21.52
N LEU A 337 14.52 -6.14 -21.29
CA LEU A 337 14.97 -7.14 -22.26
C LEU A 337 13.94 -8.28 -22.42
N LEU A 338 13.28 -8.68 -21.35
CA LEU A 338 12.22 -9.69 -21.38
C LEU A 338 11.00 -9.18 -22.14
N GLU A 339 10.61 -7.93 -21.94
CA GLU A 339 9.52 -7.27 -22.67
C GLU A 339 9.82 -7.18 -24.18
N GLU A 340 11.04 -6.74 -24.53
CA GLU A 340 11.51 -6.70 -25.92
C GLU A 340 11.40 -8.07 -26.60
N GLN A 341 11.77 -9.15 -25.89
CA GLN A 341 11.66 -10.51 -26.43
C GLN A 341 10.20 -10.98 -26.49
N CYS A 342 9.35 -10.67 -25.52
CA CYS A 342 7.91 -10.97 -25.59
C CYS A 342 7.28 -10.32 -26.84
N ILE A 343 7.59 -9.06 -27.10
CA ILE A 343 7.10 -8.33 -28.28
C ILE A 343 7.64 -8.98 -29.56
N GLN A 344 8.93 -9.28 -29.65
CA GLN A 344 9.55 -9.88 -30.82
C GLN A 344 8.94 -11.24 -31.18
N PHE A 345 8.62 -12.06 -30.19
CA PHE A 345 8.00 -13.38 -30.38
C PHE A 345 6.47 -13.37 -30.30
N ASN A 346 5.86 -12.18 -30.21
CA ASN A 346 4.41 -11.99 -30.15
C ASN A 346 3.74 -12.76 -29.00
N ILE A 347 4.42 -12.80 -27.83
CA ILE A 347 3.90 -13.42 -26.60
C ILE A 347 3.17 -12.37 -25.77
N PRO A 348 1.91 -12.59 -25.41
CA PRO A 348 1.20 -11.73 -24.48
C PRO A 348 1.86 -11.81 -23.10
N TYR A 349 2.22 -10.67 -22.55
CA TYR A 349 2.82 -10.57 -21.22
C TYR A 349 2.15 -9.49 -20.39
N ARG A 350 2.41 -9.50 -19.11
CA ARG A 350 2.09 -8.41 -18.17
C ARG A 350 3.26 -8.16 -17.24
N LEU A 351 3.46 -6.90 -16.92
CA LEU A 351 4.48 -6.45 -15.98
C LEU A 351 3.83 -6.09 -14.64
N VAL A 352 4.28 -6.74 -13.55
CA VAL A 352 3.84 -6.41 -12.19
C VAL A 352 4.88 -5.46 -11.56
N GLY A 353 4.41 -4.29 -11.07
CA GLY A 353 5.30 -3.24 -10.55
C GLY A 353 5.78 -2.25 -11.62
N GLY A 354 5.07 -2.15 -12.74
CA GLY A 354 5.22 -1.09 -13.75
C GLY A 354 4.67 0.26 -13.27
N VAL A 355 4.33 1.16 -14.20
CA VAL A 355 3.66 2.41 -13.84
C VAL A 355 2.27 2.10 -13.29
N ASN A 356 2.07 2.35 -12.00
CA ASN A 356 0.80 2.09 -11.33
C ASN A 356 -0.31 2.88 -12.01
N PHE A 357 -1.45 2.24 -12.28
CA PHE A 357 -2.65 2.85 -12.88
C PHE A 357 -3.04 4.15 -12.18
N TYR A 358 -3.04 4.16 -10.85
CA TYR A 358 -3.39 5.33 -10.05
C TYR A 358 -2.35 6.46 -10.07
N GLN A 359 -1.14 6.21 -10.63
CA GLN A 359 -0.10 7.24 -10.83
C GLN A 359 -0.21 7.94 -12.20
N ARG A 360 -1.09 7.48 -13.10
CA ARG A 360 -1.32 8.13 -14.38
C ARG A 360 -1.88 9.53 -14.18
N LYS A 361 -1.45 10.49 -15.03
CA LYS A 361 -1.77 11.92 -14.89
C LYS A 361 -3.28 12.15 -14.78
N GLU A 362 -4.04 11.60 -15.74
CA GLU A 362 -5.49 11.76 -15.84
C GLU A 362 -6.22 11.17 -14.63
N ILE A 363 -5.76 10.04 -14.12
CA ILE A 363 -6.33 9.39 -12.94
C ILE A 363 -6.06 10.23 -11.68
N LYS A 364 -4.82 10.70 -11.50
CA LYS A 364 -4.47 11.61 -10.40
C LYS A 364 -5.24 12.93 -10.45
N ASP A 365 -5.51 13.46 -11.64
CA ASP A 365 -6.28 14.69 -11.78
C ASP A 365 -7.72 14.48 -11.32
N ILE A 366 -8.39 13.40 -11.76
CA ILE A 366 -9.76 13.07 -11.34
C ILE A 366 -9.81 12.77 -9.84
N LEU A 367 -8.86 11.96 -9.32
CA LEU A 367 -8.77 11.70 -7.88
C LEU A 367 -8.53 12.97 -7.05
N ALA A 368 -7.78 13.95 -7.57
CA ALA A 368 -7.58 15.22 -6.88
C ALA A 368 -8.87 16.06 -6.83
N TYR A 369 -9.73 16.01 -7.86
CA TYR A 369 -11.10 16.56 -7.77
C TYR A 369 -11.89 15.88 -6.65
N MET A 370 -11.92 14.55 -6.64
CA MET A 370 -12.63 13.77 -5.63
C MET A 370 -12.10 14.02 -4.22
N LYS A 371 -10.76 14.09 -4.05
CA LYS A 371 -10.11 14.47 -2.78
C LYS A 371 -10.53 15.87 -2.34
N THR A 372 -10.55 16.86 -3.25
CA THR A 372 -10.97 18.23 -2.95
C THR A 372 -12.43 18.31 -2.55
N ILE A 373 -13.30 17.53 -3.19
CA ILE A 373 -14.74 17.45 -2.86
C ILE A 373 -14.91 16.89 -1.43
N SER A 374 -14.17 15.84 -1.07
CA SER A 374 -14.21 15.24 0.27
C SER A 374 -13.50 16.10 1.33
N ASN A 375 -12.28 16.57 1.05
CA ASN A 375 -11.42 17.31 1.96
C ASN A 375 -10.91 18.61 1.33
N GLY A 376 -11.62 19.71 1.52
CA GLY A 376 -11.21 21.04 1.02
C GLY A 376 -9.95 21.60 1.70
N ARG A 377 -9.45 21.00 2.79
CA ARG A 377 -8.20 21.42 3.45
C ARG A 377 -6.95 20.83 2.82
N ASP A 378 -7.11 19.87 1.90
CA ASP A 378 -6.00 19.28 1.16
C ASP A 378 -5.46 20.26 0.11
N ASP A 379 -4.53 21.13 0.53
CA ASP A 379 -3.91 22.14 -0.33
C ASP A 379 -3.17 21.52 -1.53
N LEU A 380 -2.74 20.25 -1.48
CA LEU A 380 -2.12 19.56 -2.62
C LEU A 380 -3.15 19.21 -3.69
N ALA A 381 -4.27 18.60 -3.29
CA ALA A 381 -5.34 18.24 -4.21
C ALA A 381 -5.94 19.48 -4.86
N VAL A 382 -6.24 20.53 -4.07
CA VAL A 382 -6.73 21.82 -4.57
C VAL A 382 -5.72 22.46 -5.52
N GLY A 383 -4.44 22.53 -5.15
CA GLY A 383 -3.37 23.10 -5.96
C GLY A 383 -3.17 22.38 -7.29
N ARG A 384 -3.40 21.06 -7.32
CA ARG A 384 -3.32 20.27 -8.54
C ARG A 384 -4.41 20.63 -9.55
N ILE A 385 -5.65 20.82 -9.11
CA ILE A 385 -6.81 20.97 -10.01
C ILE A 385 -7.26 22.40 -10.24
N ILE A 386 -6.78 23.38 -9.49
CA ILE A 386 -7.23 24.78 -9.59
C ILE A 386 -7.12 25.32 -11.03
N ASN A 387 -6.14 24.87 -11.79
CA ASN A 387 -5.91 25.25 -13.19
C ASN A 387 -5.78 24.04 -14.13
N VAL A 388 -6.41 22.92 -13.78
CA VAL A 388 -6.53 21.69 -14.61
C VAL A 388 -8.01 21.31 -14.63
N PRO A 389 -8.69 21.41 -15.78
CA PRO A 389 -8.27 22.01 -17.07
C PRO A 389 -7.85 23.48 -16.95
N LYS A 390 -7.18 24.00 -18.00
CA LYS A 390 -6.69 25.39 -18.02
C LYS A 390 -7.82 26.39 -17.87
N ARG A 391 -7.87 27.10 -16.74
CA ARG A 391 -8.85 28.16 -16.43
C ARG A 391 -8.26 29.56 -16.54
N GLY A 392 -6.95 29.66 -16.85
CA GLY A 392 -6.23 30.94 -16.86
C GLY A 392 -6.04 31.52 -15.44
N ILE A 393 -5.93 30.64 -14.43
CA ILE A 393 -5.50 30.96 -13.07
C ILE A 393 -3.99 30.70 -13.04
N GLY A 394 -3.19 31.74 -13.25
CA GLY A 394 -1.75 31.62 -13.38
C GLY A 394 -1.03 31.47 -12.03
N ALA A 395 0.25 31.05 -12.09
CA ALA A 395 1.10 30.84 -10.91
C ALA A 395 1.16 32.03 -9.96
N THR A 396 1.13 33.27 -10.51
CA THR A 396 1.11 34.52 -9.71
C THR A 396 -0.16 34.63 -8.85
N SER A 397 -1.32 34.23 -9.40
CA SER A 397 -2.59 34.26 -8.66
C SER A 397 -2.60 33.20 -7.56
N ILE A 398 -2.09 32.02 -7.86
CA ILE A 398 -1.95 30.92 -6.88
C ILE A 398 -0.99 31.35 -5.76
N ALA A 399 0.14 31.99 -6.07
CA ALA A 399 1.07 32.50 -5.06
C ALA A 399 0.42 33.54 -4.12
N LYS A 400 -0.43 34.44 -4.65
CA LYS A 400 -1.17 35.39 -3.83
C LYS A 400 -2.18 34.70 -2.90
N LEU A 401 -2.92 33.72 -3.42
CA LEU A 401 -3.82 32.89 -2.61
C LEU A 401 -3.08 32.16 -1.50
N THR A 402 -1.95 31.53 -1.81
CA THR A 402 -1.12 30.82 -0.83
C THR A 402 -0.57 31.76 0.24
N THR A 403 -0.13 32.98 -0.16
CA THR A 403 0.34 34.00 0.79
C THR A 403 -0.79 34.44 1.72
N PHE A 404 -1.98 34.69 1.17
CA PHE A 404 -3.15 35.09 1.96
C PHE A 404 -3.59 33.96 2.91
N ALA A 405 -3.62 32.71 2.42
CA ALA A 405 -3.93 31.53 3.22
C ALA A 405 -2.96 31.39 4.41
N ALA A 406 -1.66 31.49 4.16
CA ALA A 406 -0.63 31.43 5.18
C ALA A 406 -0.75 32.54 6.24
N ALA A 407 -0.99 33.79 5.79
CA ALA A 407 -1.14 34.96 6.69
C ALA A 407 -2.36 34.83 7.61
N ASN A 408 -3.41 34.13 7.20
CA ASN A 408 -4.66 33.97 7.94
C ASN A 408 -4.82 32.58 8.59
N ASN A 409 -3.82 31.72 8.53
CA ASN A 409 -3.86 30.32 8.98
C ASN A 409 -5.05 29.52 8.38
N ASN A 410 -5.37 29.80 7.13
CA ASN A 410 -6.43 29.15 6.35
C ASN A 410 -5.84 28.12 5.39
N SER A 411 -6.70 27.22 4.88
CA SER A 411 -6.38 26.38 3.71
C SER A 411 -6.38 27.23 2.42
N LEU A 412 -5.82 26.68 1.34
CA LEU A 412 -5.90 27.29 0.02
C LEU A 412 -7.36 27.46 -0.43
N TYR A 413 -8.19 26.47 -0.14
CA TYR A 413 -9.61 26.47 -0.47
C TYR A 413 -10.39 27.55 0.28
N ASP A 414 -10.11 27.74 1.59
CA ASP A 414 -10.70 28.83 2.37
C ASP A 414 -10.29 30.22 1.83
N ALA A 415 -9.02 30.37 1.42
CA ALA A 415 -8.54 31.58 0.79
C ALA A 415 -9.22 31.87 -0.55
N MET A 416 -9.54 30.83 -1.31
CA MET A 416 -10.25 30.94 -2.58
C MET A 416 -11.69 31.45 -2.39
N HIS A 417 -12.39 31.07 -1.34
CA HIS A 417 -13.70 31.63 -0.99
C HIS A 417 -13.65 33.16 -0.75
N LYS A 418 -12.48 33.67 -0.37
CA LYS A 418 -12.23 35.09 -0.14
C LYS A 418 -11.49 35.77 -1.29
N ALA A 419 -11.48 35.15 -2.49
CA ALA A 419 -10.72 35.65 -3.64
C ALA A 419 -11.05 37.10 -4.01
N GLY A 420 -12.30 37.54 -3.86
CA GLY A 420 -12.72 38.90 -4.10
C GLY A 420 -12.11 39.93 -3.14
N GLU A 421 -11.66 39.52 -1.96
CA GLU A 421 -11.05 40.37 -0.94
C GLU A 421 -9.52 40.49 -1.12
N ILE A 422 -8.92 39.62 -1.93
CA ILE A 422 -7.47 39.54 -2.09
C ILE A 422 -7.00 40.53 -3.14
N SER A 423 -6.26 41.54 -2.68
CA SER A 423 -5.70 42.56 -3.56
C SER A 423 -4.82 41.99 -4.67
N GLY A 424 -5.07 42.43 -5.90
CA GLY A 424 -4.26 42.11 -7.07
C GLY A 424 -4.60 40.78 -7.75
N LEU A 425 -5.69 40.08 -7.40
CA LEU A 425 -6.21 38.92 -8.15
C LEU A 425 -6.96 39.37 -9.44
N GLY A 426 -7.62 40.53 -9.43
CA GLY A 426 -8.33 41.05 -10.61
C GLY A 426 -9.29 40.02 -11.23
N LYS A 427 -9.22 39.83 -12.56
CA LYS A 427 -10.07 38.86 -13.29
C LYS A 427 -9.86 37.40 -12.87
N ALA A 428 -8.79 37.09 -12.16
CA ALA A 428 -8.59 35.72 -11.65
C ALA A 428 -9.56 35.40 -10.51
N ALA A 429 -10.02 36.39 -9.75
CA ALA A 429 -11.00 36.19 -8.67
C ALA A 429 -12.31 35.59 -9.20
N ASP A 430 -12.85 36.10 -10.32
CA ASP A 430 -14.09 35.59 -10.94
C ASP A 430 -13.93 34.12 -11.39
N LYS A 431 -12.74 33.77 -11.92
CA LYS A 431 -12.43 32.40 -12.36
C LYS A 431 -12.30 31.45 -11.17
N ILE A 432 -11.72 31.92 -10.07
CA ILE A 432 -11.62 31.17 -8.82
C ILE A 432 -13.01 30.94 -8.24
N SER A 433 -13.87 31.96 -8.23
CA SER A 433 -15.25 31.83 -7.74
C SER A 433 -16.04 30.79 -8.53
N ARG A 434 -15.94 30.78 -9.87
CA ARG A 434 -16.59 29.75 -10.71
C ARG A 434 -16.06 28.33 -10.42
N PHE A 435 -14.77 28.21 -10.16
CA PHE A 435 -14.20 26.92 -9.77
C PHE A 435 -14.75 26.44 -8.42
N ILE A 436 -14.87 27.34 -7.43
CA ILE A 436 -15.48 27.02 -6.15
C ILE A 436 -16.94 26.62 -6.32
N GLU A 437 -17.72 27.39 -7.10
CA GLU A 437 -19.12 27.07 -7.39
C GLU A 437 -19.26 25.64 -7.95
N LEU A 438 -18.38 25.24 -8.88
CA LEU A 438 -18.34 23.88 -9.42
C LEU A 438 -18.08 22.83 -8.35
N ILE A 439 -17.08 23.04 -7.48
CA ILE A 439 -16.76 22.08 -6.41
C ILE A 439 -17.89 21.99 -5.37
N GLU A 440 -18.48 23.13 -4.99
CA GLU A 440 -19.59 23.15 -4.03
C GLU A 440 -20.88 22.51 -4.61
N ASP A 441 -21.10 22.62 -5.92
CA ASP A 441 -22.19 21.93 -6.59
C ASP A 441 -22.00 20.41 -6.54
N PHE A 442 -20.80 19.91 -6.85
CA PHE A 442 -20.47 18.47 -6.68
C PHE A 442 -20.65 18.02 -5.23
N ARG A 443 -20.22 18.80 -4.25
CA ARG A 443 -20.46 18.52 -2.82
C ARG A 443 -21.95 18.44 -2.48
N GLY A 444 -22.74 19.34 -3.08
CA GLY A 444 -24.19 19.37 -2.92
C GLY A 444 -24.84 18.10 -3.48
N ARG A 445 -24.44 17.69 -4.68
CA ARG A 445 -24.94 16.45 -5.34
C ARG A 445 -24.56 15.20 -4.56
N MET A 446 -23.33 15.11 -4.02
CA MET A 446 -22.87 13.96 -3.21
C MET A 446 -23.66 13.74 -1.91
N LYS A 447 -24.41 14.72 -1.44
CA LYS A 447 -25.33 14.55 -0.30
C LYS A 447 -26.65 13.85 -0.67
N GLN A 448 -26.92 13.68 -1.96
CA GLN A 448 -28.12 13.00 -2.46
C GLN A 448 -27.84 11.49 -2.58
N LYS A 449 -28.71 10.67 -1.97
CA LYS A 449 -28.52 9.21 -1.91
C LYS A 449 -28.45 8.51 -3.28
N GLU A 450 -29.06 9.10 -4.29
CA GLU A 450 -29.15 8.53 -5.64
C GLU A 450 -27.95 8.91 -6.52
N TYR A 451 -27.11 9.86 -6.09
CA TYR A 451 -25.98 10.33 -6.85
C TYR A 451 -24.75 9.47 -6.57
N SER A 452 -24.37 8.66 -7.56
CA SER A 452 -23.31 7.66 -7.44
C SER A 452 -21.91 8.22 -7.73
N LEU A 453 -20.86 7.50 -7.31
CA LEU A 453 -19.47 7.84 -7.65
C LEU A 453 -19.20 7.79 -9.16
N ARG A 454 -19.89 6.92 -9.89
CA ARG A 454 -19.85 6.90 -11.36
C ARG A 454 -20.29 8.25 -11.93
N GLN A 455 -21.47 8.73 -11.50
CA GLN A 455 -22.00 10.02 -11.95
C GLN A 455 -21.07 11.16 -11.59
N LEU A 456 -20.49 11.14 -10.36
CA LEU A 456 -19.52 12.14 -9.95
C LEU A 456 -18.31 12.20 -10.89
N ILE A 457 -17.73 11.06 -11.27
CA ILE A 457 -16.56 11.03 -12.16
C ILE A 457 -16.96 11.50 -13.58
N GLU A 458 -18.08 11.05 -14.09
CA GLU A 458 -18.61 11.48 -15.39
C GLU A 458 -18.84 13.01 -15.41
N ASP A 459 -19.49 13.56 -14.39
CA ASP A 459 -19.75 14.99 -14.27
C ASP A 459 -18.46 15.81 -14.09
N ILE A 460 -17.48 15.31 -13.31
CA ILE A 460 -16.16 15.96 -13.21
C ILE A 460 -15.51 16.07 -14.59
N VAL A 461 -15.52 15.01 -15.38
CA VAL A 461 -14.89 14.99 -16.71
C VAL A 461 -15.57 15.98 -17.68
N GLU A 462 -16.90 16.04 -17.65
CA GLU A 462 -17.67 16.90 -18.57
C GLU A 462 -17.76 18.35 -18.11
N GLU A 463 -18.22 18.59 -16.88
CA GLU A 463 -18.54 19.93 -16.40
C GLU A 463 -17.29 20.76 -16.03
N SER A 464 -16.18 20.10 -15.65
CA SER A 464 -14.92 20.81 -15.47
C SER A 464 -14.28 21.27 -16.78
N GLY A 465 -14.66 20.65 -17.91
CA GLY A 465 -14.05 20.82 -19.23
C GLY A 465 -12.81 19.93 -19.45
N TYR A 466 -12.61 18.89 -18.62
CA TYR A 466 -11.43 18.03 -18.68
C TYR A 466 -11.39 17.23 -19.99
N ARG A 467 -12.54 16.72 -20.48
CA ARG A 467 -12.65 16.06 -21.79
C ARG A 467 -12.14 16.96 -22.92
N ALA A 468 -12.61 18.21 -22.96
CA ALA A 468 -12.22 19.15 -24.00
C ALA A 468 -10.70 19.48 -23.95
N GLU A 469 -10.09 19.50 -22.75
CA GLU A 469 -8.63 19.67 -22.63
C GLU A 469 -7.88 18.44 -23.19
N LEU A 470 -8.34 17.23 -22.91
CA LEU A 470 -7.74 16.00 -23.45
C LEU A 470 -7.81 15.95 -24.97
N GLU A 471 -8.97 16.27 -25.56
CA GLU A 471 -9.18 16.31 -27.01
C GLU A 471 -8.25 17.33 -27.71
N ASN A 472 -7.86 18.40 -27.03
CA ASN A 472 -6.88 19.37 -27.54
C ASN A 472 -5.41 18.88 -27.46
N GLU A 473 -5.10 17.84 -26.70
CA GLU A 473 -3.72 17.30 -26.61
C GLU A 473 -3.38 16.36 -27.77
N GLY A 474 -4.36 15.82 -28.52
CA GLY A 474 -4.22 14.92 -29.65
C GLY A 474 -5.20 13.75 -29.57
N GLU A 475 -5.72 13.30 -30.72
CA GLU A 475 -6.85 12.35 -30.78
C GLU A 475 -6.49 10.99 -30.18
N GLU A 476 -5.33 10.40 -30.52
CA GLU A 476 -4.87 9.10 -30.04
C GLU A 476 -4.55 9.10 -28.54
N GLU A 477 -3.89 10.17 -28.05
CA GLU A 477 -3.59 10.33 -26.62
C GLU A 477 -4.86 10.57 -25.79
N ALA A 478 -5.82 11.33 -26.33
CA ALA A 478 -7.11 11.58 -25.68
C ALA A 478 -7.93 10.30 -25.52
N GLU A 479 -7.99 9.46 -26.57
CA GLU A 479 -8.68 8.17 -26.53
C GLU A 479 -8.10 7.26 -25.45
N SER A 480 -6.79 7.08 -25.42
CA SER A 480 -6.11 6.26 -24.42
C SER A 480 -6.32 6.75 -22.98
N ARG A 481 -6.31 8.08 -22.75
CA ARG A 481 -6.58 8.64 -21.43
C ARG A 481 -8.05 8.54 -21.03
N MET A 482 -8.96 8.65 -21.97
CA MET A 482 -10.40 8.44 -21.74
C MET A 482 -10.70 6.97 -21.42
N GLU A 483 -10.01 6.02 -22.06
CA GLU A 483 -10.09 4.60 -21.67
C GLU A 483 -9.65 4.39 -20.20
N ASN A 484 -8.55 5.02 -19.78
CA ASN A 484 -8.11 4.95 -18.39
C ASN A 484 -9.15 5.54 -17.41
N ILE A 485 -9.79 6.64 -17.78
CA ILE A 485 -10.88 7.21 -16.96
C ILE A 485 -12.08 6.26 -16.95
N GLY A 486 -12.39 5.59 -18.07
CA GLY A 486 -13.41 4.52 -18.16
C GLY A 486 -13.13 3.38 -17.16
N GLU A 487 -11.88 2.95 -17.03
CA GLU A 487 -11.50 1.95 -16.03
C GLU A 487 -11.69 2.44 -14.58
N LEU A 488 -11.41 3.71 -14.30
CA LEU A 488 -11.70 4.30 -12.99
C LEU A 488 -13.22 4.32 -12.71
N ILE A 489 -14.03 4.65 -13.72
CA ILE A 489 -15.51 4.61 -13.64
C ILE A 489 -16.00 3.19 -13.37
N ASN A 490 -15.45 2.19 -14.06
CA ASN A 490 -15.78 0.78 -13.83
C ASN A 490 -15.48 0.38 -12.38
N LYS A 491 -14.29 0.75 -11.87
CA LYS A 491 -13.91 0.50 -10.48
C LYS A 491 -14.84 1.17 -9.48
N ALA A 492 -15.19 2.44 -9.71
CA ALA A 492 -16.13 3.19 -8.87
C ALA A 492 -17.54 2.57 -8.89
N THR A 493 -17.96 2.06 -10.05
CA THR A 493 -19.26 1.37 -10.22
C THR A 493 -19.30 0.05 -9.47
N SER A 494 -18.26 -0.79 -9.58
CA SER A 494 -18.16 -2.04 -8.82
C SER A 494 -18.18 -1.77 -7.32
N TYR A 495 -17.35 -0.83 -6.85
CA TYR A 495 -17.32 -0.45 -5.44
C TYR A 495 -18.71 -0.02 -4.94
N TRP A 496 -19.42 0.82 -5.71
CA TRP A 496 -20.75 1.33 -5.34
C TRP A 496 -21.80 0.23 -5.23
N ASN A 497 -21.74 -0.77 -6.12
CA ASN A 497 -22.70 -1.88 -6.15
C ASN A 497 -22.40 -2.94 -5.08
N ASP A 498 -21.13 -3.17 -4.77
CA ASP A 498 -20.69 -4.24 -3.87
C ASP A 498 -20.64 -3.79 -2.40
N THR A 499 -20.71 -2.48 -2.16
CA THR A 499 -20.63 -1.90 -0.81
C THR A 499 -22.02 -1.55 -0.27
N LYS A 500 -22.32 -1.97 0.94
CA LYS A 500 -23.65 -1.78 1.57
C LYS A 500 -24.04 -0.32 1.79
N ASN A 501 -23.09 0.53 2.13
CA ASN A 501 -23.27 1.97 2.30
C ASN A 501 -22.04 2.68 1.71
N PRO A 502 -21.96 2.79 0.38
CA PRO A 502 -20.77 3.35 -0.27
C PRO A 502 -20.64 4.84 0.02
N THR A 503 -19.40 5.29 0.27
CA THR A 503 -19.06 6.70 0.47
C THR A 503 -17.87 7.10 -0.40
N LEU A 504 -17.73 8.40 -0.66
CA LEU A 504 -16.59 8.93 -1.39
C LEU A 504 -15.27 8.70 -0.62
N GLU A 505 -15.32 8.90 0.70
CA GLU A 505 -14.16 8.75 1.59
C GLU A 505 -13.63 7.32 1.59
N GLU A 506 -14.53 6.32 1.71
CA GLU A 506 -14.14 4.91 1.68
C GLU A 506 -13.60 4.47 0.31
N PHE A 507 -14.17 5.01 -0.78
CA PHE A 507 -13.62 4.76 -2.13
C PHE A 507 -12.22 5.33 -2.29
N LEU A 508 -11.98 6.58 -1.85
CA LEU A 508 -10.65 7.20 -1.88
C LEU A 508 -9.65 6.44 -0.99
N GLU A 509 -10.10 5.90 0.13
CA GLU A 509 -9.30 5.00 0.98
C GLU A 509 -8.92 3.73 0.21
N GLU A 510 -9.90 3.04 -0.38
CA GLU A 510 -9.65 1.82 -1.14
C GLU A 510 -8.62 2.05 -2.26
N VAL A 511 -8.79 3.12 -3.04
CA VAL A 511 -7.86 3.49 -4.13
C VAL A 511 -6.46 3.81 -3.59
N SER A 512 -6.35 4.49 -2.45
CA SER A 512 -5.06 4.86 -1.86
C SER A 512 -4.29 3.66 -1.28
N LEU A 513 -4.99 2.61 -0.86
CA LEU A 513 -4.42 1.41 -0.24
C LEU A 513 -4.15 0.26 -1.23
N VAL A 514 -4.40 0.45 -2.54
CA VAL A 514 -4.12 -0.57 -3.57
C VAL A 514 -2.62 -0.72 -3.78
N ALA A 515 -2.12 -1.96 -3.68
CA ALA A 515 -0.78 -2.32 -4.12
C ALA A 515 -0.82 -2.89 -5.56
N ASP A 516 0.30 -2.81 -6.29
CA ASP A 516 0.39 -3.32 -7.68
C ASP A 516 0.00 -4.79 -7.79
N ILE A 517 0.30 -5.58 -6.76
CA ILE A 517 -0.03 -7.00 -6.72
C ILE A 517 -1.54 -7.27 -6.57
N ASP A 518 -2.29 -6.32 -6.02
CA ASP A 518 -3.74 -6.46 -5.84
C ASP A 518 -4.49 -6.43 -7.19
N GLN A 519 -3.86 -5.88 -8.24
CA GLN A 519 -4.41 -5.80 -9.61
C GLN A 519 -4.11 -7.05 -10.45
N LEU A 520 -3.37 -8.02 -9.92
CA LEU A 520 -2.96 -9.20 -10.66
C LEU A 520 -4.13 -10.18 -10.87
N ASP A 521 -4.73 -10.23 -12.07
CA ASP A 521 -5.65 -11.29 -12.47
C ASP A 521 -4.90 -12.46 -13.12
N GLN A 522 -4.70 -13.54 -12.39
CA GLN A 522 -4.00 -14.74 -12.87
C GLN A 522 -4.78 -15.54 -13.93
N ARG A 523 -6.03 -15.20 -14.22
CA ARG A 523 -6.85 -15.91 -15.21
C ARG A 523 -6.56 -15.49 -16.65
N GLU A 524 -5.93 -14.33 -16.85
CA GLU A 524 -5.53 -13.87 -18.17
C GLU A 524 -4.37 -14.72 -18.72
N ASN A 525 -4.49 -15.23 -19.94
CA ASN A 525 -3.46 -16.06 -20.58
C ASN A 525 -2.26 -15.21 -21.05
N ARG A 526 -1.46 -14.72 -20.09
CA ARG A 526 -0.27 -13.88 -20.29
C ARG A 526 0.88 -14.35 -19.43
N VAL A 527 2.11 -14.28 -19.95
CA VAL A 527 3.32 -14.50 -19.15
C VAL A 527 3.46 -13.37 -18.13
N THR A 528 3.71 -13.73 -16.87
CA THR A 528 3.89 -12.74 -15.81
C THR A 528 5.36 -12.42 -15.62
N LEU A 529 5.73 -11.13 -15.70
CA LEU A 529 7.06 -10.60 -15.42
C LEU A 529 7.01 -9.83 -14.11
N MET A 530 7.81 -10.21 -13.10
CA MET A 530 7.79 -9.53 -11.81
C MET A 530 9.09 -9.68 -11.02
N THR A 531 9.27 -8.84 -10.00
CA THR A 531 10.40 -9.01 -9.08
C THR A 531 10.17 -10.20 -8.13
N LEU A 532 11.28 -10.78 -7.64
CA LEU A 532 11.24 -11.82 -6.59
C LEU A 532 10.44 -11.38 -5.36
N HIS A 533 10.51 -10.09 -4.97
CA HIS A 533 9.74 -9.57 -3.85
C HIS A 533 8.24 -9.56 -4.12
N SER A 534 7.84 -9.21 -5.35
CA SER A 534 6.43 -9.19 -5.74
C SER A 534 5.83 -10.60 -5.85
N ALA A 535 6.67 -11.63 -5.99
CA ALA A 535 6.23 -13.01 -6.08
C ALA A 535 5.86 -13.62 -4.71
N LYS A 536 6.19 -12.96 -3.59
CA LYS A 536 5.84 -13.45 -2.27
C LYS A 536 4.32 -13.61 -2.12
N GLY A 537 3.90 -14.78 -1.64
CA GLY A 537 2.49 -15.14 -1.49
C GLY A 537 1.82 -15.70 -2.75
N LEU A 538 2.49 -15.64 -3.91
CA LEU A 538 2.00 -16.21 -5.17
C LEU A 538 2.57 -17.61 -5.43
N GLU A 539 1.96 -18.29 -6.42
CA GLU A 539 2.42 -19.61 -6.90
C GLU A 539 2.17 -19.73 -8.41
N PHE A 540 3.10 -20.39 -9.11
CA PHE A 540 3.06 -20.63 -10.53
C PHE A 540 3.59 -22.02 -10.85
N GLU A 541 3.05 -22.65 -11.89
CA GLU A 541 3.49 -23.98 -12.33
C GLU A 541 4.89 -23.94 -12.96
N ASN A 542 5.19 -22.91 -13.76
CA ASN A 542 6.44 -22.77 -14.49
C ASN A 542 7.16 -21.49 -14.06
N VAL A 543 8.30 -21.62 -13.41
CA VAL A 543 9.04 -20.48 -12.83
C VAL A 543 10.43 -20.39 -13.46
N TYR A 544 10.74 -19.21 -13.99
CA TYR A 544 12.05 -18.85 -14.50
C TYR A 544 12.70 -17.81 -13.58
N LEU A 545 13.89 -18.12 -13.06
CA LEU A 545 14.70 -17.19 -12.25
C LEU A 545 15.77 -16.58 -13.13
N SER A 546 15.66 -15.30 -13.44
CA SER A 546 16.58 -14.56 -14.32
C SER A 546 17.58 -13.73 -13.53
N GLY A 547 18.79 -13.56 -14.05
CA GLY A 547 19.83 -12.73 -13.45
C GLY A 547 20.43 -13.31 -12.18
N MET A 548 20.60 -14.62 -12.11
CA MET A 548 21.24 -15.33 -10.99
C MET A 548 22.77 -15.21 -11.05
N GLU A 549 23.28 -13.98 -10.90
CA GLU A 549 24.71 -13.66 -11.01
C GLU A 549 25.14 -12.64 -9.97
N GLU A 550 26.42 -12.67 -9.58
CA GLU A 550 27.02 -11.71 -8.65
C GLU A 550 26.89 -10.26 -9.15
N GLY A 551 26.49 -9.38 -8.26
CA GLY A 551 26.23 -7.96 -8.57
C GLY A 551 24.76 -7.66 -8.87
N LEU A 552 23.96 -8.66 -9.29
CA LEU A 552 22.51 -8.58 -9.43
C LEU A 552 21.79 -9.34 -8.33
N PHE A 553 22.05 -10.64 -8.23
CA PHE A 553 21.46 -11.51 -7.23
C PHE A 553 22.44 -12.62 -6.81
N PRO A 554 23.19 -12.39 -5.72
CA PRO A 554 23.14 -11.27 -4.76
C PRO A 554 23.59 -9.93 -5.33
N SER A 555 23.04 -8.83 -4.79
CA SER A 555 23.42 -7.48 -5.21
C SER A 555 24.86 -7.15 -4.80
N TYR A 556 25.52 -6.26 -5.56
CA TYR A 556 26.89 -5.81 -5.25
C TYR A 556 27.03 -5.29 -3.81
N MET A 557 26.03 -4.56 -3.30
CA MET A 557 26.03 -4.06 -1.93
C MET A 557 25.99 -5.20 -0.88
N ALA A 558 25.21 -6.25 -1.13
CA ALA A 558 25.16 -7.42 -0.25
C ALA A 558 26.48 -8.19 -0.22
N VAL A 559 27.15 -8.32 -1.38
CA VAL A 559 28.46 -8.97 -1.47
C VAL A 559 29.53 -8.17 -0.71
N MET A 560 29.51 -6.83 -0.83
CA MET A 560 30.51 -5.95 -0.16
C MET A 560 30.26 -5.79 1.34
N SER A 561 29.03 -5.86 1.81
CA SER A 561 28.73 -5.76 3.26
C SER A 561 29.07 -7.02 4.05
N GLY A 562 29.35 -8.13 3.38
CA GLY A 562 29.58 -9.43 4.02
C GLY A 562 28.32 -10.03 4.68
N ASP A 563 27.17 -9.47 4.41
CA ASP A 563 25.83 -9.90 4.87
C ASP A 563 25.27 -10.96 3.89
N LEU A 564 26.06 -12.02 3.69
CA LEU A 564 25.66 -13.19 2.89
C LEU A 564 25.08 -14.29 3.76
#